data_22efe482072f7b123581c260f3c86a35
#
_entry.id   22efe482072f7b123581c260f3c86a35
#
_cell.length_a   1.000
_cell.length_b   1.000
_cell.length_c   1.000
_cell.angle_alpha   90.00
_cell.angle_beta   90.00
_cell.angle_gamma   90.00
#
_symmetry.space_group_name_H-M   'P 1'
#
loop_
_entity.id
_entity.type
_entity.pdbx_description
1 polymer ?
#
loop_
_entity_poly.entity_id
_entity_poly.type
_entity_poly.pdbx_seq_one_letter_code
_entity_poly.pdbx_strand_id
1 'polypeptide(L)'
;MKKSILIAALGLFSLSAMAQDAKPEEGFVFTTVKENPITSIKNQNRSSTCWSFSALGFLESELLRLGKGEYDLSEMFVVHKTMEDRGANYVRYHGDSSFSPGGSFYDIIYCMKNYGLVPQEAMPGIMYGDSLPVHNELDAVAEGYINAIAKGKLTKLTPVWKKGLSAIYDTYLGACPENFTYNGKEYTPKTFAESLGLKAEDYVSLTS
;
A
#
# COMPACT_ATOMS: atom_id res chain seq x y z
N MET A 1 70.69 6.83 47.80
CA MET A 1 70.23 7.34 46.51
C MET A 1 70.40 6.25 45.45
N LYS A 2 69.46 5.43 45.20
CA LYS A 2 69.42 4.51 44.05
C LYS A 2 68.00 4.46 43.50
N LYS A 3 67.84 4.97 42.31
CA LYS A 3 66.56 4.97 41.59
C LYS A 3 66.36 3.62 40.93
N SER A 4 65.38 2.87 41.32
CA SER A 4 64.94 1.65 40.63
C SER A 4 63.91 2.01 39.57
N ILE A 5 64.27 1.76 38.31
CA ILE A 5 63.37 1.91 37.17
C ILE A 5 62.65 0.59 37.02
N LEU A 6 61.31 0.63 37.21
CA LEU A 6 60.45 -0.51 36.98
C LEU A 6 59.92 -0.42 35.52
N ILE A 7 60.39 -1.33 34.66
CA ILE A 7 59.93 -1.47 33.29
C ILE A 7 58.66 -2.36 33.32
N ALA A 8 57.54 -1.77 33.12
CA ALA A 8 56.29 -2.53 32.91
C ALA A 8 56.23 -2.98 31.44
N ALA A 9 56.38 -4.29 31.20
CA ALA A 9 56.14 -4.89 29.91
C ALA A 9 54.63 -4.99 29.68
N LEU A 10 54.10 -4.12 28.81
CA LEU A 10 52.73 -4.27 28.28
C LEU A 10 52.75 -5.41 27.27
N GLY A 11 52.22 -6.58 27.66
CA GLY A 11 51.91 -7.66 26.74
C GLY A 11 50.75 -7.28 25.86
N LEU A 12 50.99 -7.03 24.58
CA LEU A 12 49.96 -6.96 23.55
C LEU A 12 49.38 -8.37 23.36
N PHE A 13 48.22 -8.61 23.96
CA PHE A 13 47.36 -9.71 23.56
C PHE A 13 46.72 -9.33 22.24
N SER A 14 47.27 -9.76 21.12
CA SER A 14 46.60 -9.80 19.84
C SER A 14 45.50 -10.87 19.92
N LEU A 15 44.25 -10.42 20.16
CA LEU A 15 43.09 -11.25 19.86
C LEU A 15 43.05 -11.45 18.36
N SER A 16 43.56 -12.57 17.90
CA SER A 16 43.25 -13.11 16.59
C SER A 16 41.74 -13.46 16.64
N ALA A 17 40.91 -12.60 16.09
CA ALA A 17 39.54 -12.97 15.77
C ALA A 17 39.64 -14.10 14.74
N MET A 18 39.51 -15.34 15.20
CA MET A 18 39.25 -16.47 14.32
C MET A 18 37.88 -16.18 13.69
N ALA A 19 37.89 -15.72 12.45
CA ALA A 19 36.72 -15.79 11.61
C ALA A 19 36.33 -17.28 11.59
N GLN A 20 35.28 -17.61 12.32
CA GLN A 20 34.65 -18.91 12.22
C GLN A 20 34.16 -18.99 10.79
N ASP A 21 34.83 -19.78 9.95
CA ASP A 21 34.29 -20.18 8.65
C ASP A 21 32.92 -20.80 8.94
N ALA A 22 31.88 -20.02 8.69
CA ALA A 22 30.53 -20.53 8.73
C ALA A 22 30.48 -21.68 7.73
N LYS A 23 30.30 -22.93 8.25
CA LYS A 23 30.00 -24.06 7.39
C LYS A 23 28.89 -23.59 6.45
N PRO A 24 29.03 -23.85 5.14
CA PRO A 24 27.92 -23.60 4.22
C PRO A 24 26.69 -24.30 4.80
N GLU A 25 25.63 -23.55 5.09
CA GLU A 25 24.36 -24.17 5.45
C GLU A 25 24.03 -25.16 4.33
N GLU A 26 23.85 -26.43 4.69
CA GLU A 26 23.32 -27.44 3.77
C GLU A 26 21.85 -27.08 3.47
N GLY A 27 21.66 -26.07 2.62
CA GLY A 27 20.38 -25.59 2.14
C GLY A 27 20.17 -25.92 0.68
N PHE A 28 18.96 -25.73 0.20
CA PHE A 28 18.66 -25.85 -1.22
C PHE A 28 19.43 -24.80 -2.01
N VAL A 29 20.12 -25.23 -3.05
CA VAL A 29 20.78 -24.33 -4.00
C VAL A 29 19.78 -24.02 -5.11
N PHE A 30 19.37 -22.76 -5.21
CA PHE A 30 18.45 -22.30 -6.24
C PHE A 30 19.23 -21.65 -7.37
N THR A 31 18.82 -21.97 -8.61
CA THR A 31 19.34 -21.31 -9.81
C THR A 31 18.21 -20.43 -10.37
N THR A 32 18.49 -19.14 -10.55
CA THR A 32 17.53 -18.22 -11.16
C THR A 32 17.32 -18.61 -12.61
N VAL A 33 16.11 -19.07 -12.94
CA VAL A 33 15.71 -19.42 -14.30
C VAL A 33 15.24 -18.17 -15.05
N LYS A 34 14.53 -17.29 -14.36
CA LYS A 34 14.04 -16.03 -14.92
C LYS A 34 13.82 -15.03 -13.77
N GLU A 35 14.24 -13.80 -13.99
CA GLU A 35 13.97 -12.66 -13.12
C GLU A 35 13.07 -11.66 -13.87
N ASN A 36 12.00 -11.25 -13.22
CA ASN A 36 11.16 -10.17 -13.74
C ASN A 36 11.58 -8.86 -13.07
N PRO A 37 11.62 -7.74 -13.80
CA PRO A 37 11.90 -6.44 -13.22
C PRO A 37 10.78 -6.05 -12.24
N ILE A 38 11.18 -5.41 -11.15
CA ILE A 38 10.28 -4.88 -10.14
C ILE A 38 10.59 -3.40 -9.89
N THR A 39 9.61 -2.64 -9.43
CA THR A 39 9.78 -1.29 -8.90
C THR A 39 10.34 -1.35 -7.47
N SER A 40 10.61 -0.19 -6.87
CA SER A 40 11.09 -0.12 -5.48
C SER A 40 10.09 -0.76 -4.50
N ILE A 41 10.63 -1.45 -3.50
CA ILE A 41 9.81 -2.05 -2.44
C ILE A 41 9.23 -0.95 -1.55
N LYS A 42 7.92 -0.96 -1.37
CA LYS A 42 7.19 0.01 -0.54
C LYS A 42 6.83 -0.57 0.82
N ASN A 43 6.72 0.29 1.82
CA ASN A 43 6.40 -0.09 3.18
C ASN A 43 4.96 0.32 3.54
N GLN A 44 4.05 -0.64 3.64
CA GLN A 44 2.68 -0.38 4.08
C GLN A 44 2.56 -0.02 5.56
N ASN A 45 3.58 -0.29 6.37
CA ASN A 45 3.57 -0.09 7.82
C ASN A 45 2.28 -0.64 8.49
N ARG A 46 1.53 0.20 9.23
CA ARG A 46 0.32 -0.17 9.99
C ARG A 46 -0.97 0.22 9.26
N SER A 47 -1.04 0.03 7.96
CA SER A 47 -2.23 0.40 7.17
C SER A 47 -3.22 -0.73 6.93
N SER A 48 -2.83 -1.98 7.16
CA SER A 48 -3.65 -3.17 6.82
C SER A 48 -4.05 -3.25 5.34
N THR A 49 -3.27 -2.61 4.45
CA THR A 49 -3.56 -2.48 3.01
C THR A 49 -2.58 -3.25 2.13
N CYS A 50 -2.00 -4.36 2.63
CA CYS A 50 -1.05 -5.20 1.88
C CYS A 50 -1.56 -5.61 0.50
N TRP A 51 -2.87 -5.81 0.36
CA TRP A 51 -3.52 -6.15 -0.89
C TRP A 51 -3.36 -5.05 -1.95
N SER A 52 -3.43 -3.76 -1.56
CA SER A 52 -3.24 -2.63 -2.47
C SER A 52 -1.76 -2.53 -2.88
N PHE A 53 -0.85 -2.56 -1.91
CA PHE A 53 0.59 -2.51 -2.16
C PHE A 53 1.08 -3.64 -3.06
N SER A 54 0.68 -4.89 -2.77
CA SER A 54 1.13 -6.05 -3.55
C SER A 54 0.56 -6.07 -4.96
N ALA A 55 -0.70 -5.69 -5.12
CA ALA A 55 -1.34 -5.71 -6.43
C ALA A 55 -0.91 -4.54 -7.32
N LEU A 56 -0.70 -3.33 -6.75
CA LEU A 56 -0.13 -2.24 -7.54
C LEU A 56 1.34 -2.51 -7.89
N GLY A 57 2.15 -3.05 -6.98
CA GLY A 57 3.51 -3.49 -7.30
C GLY A 57 3.55 -4.54 -8.41
N PHE A 58 2.55 -5.44 -8.48
CA PHE A 58 2.40 -6.34 -9.62
C PHE A 58 2.10 -5.58 -10.92
N LEU A 59 1.16 -4.62 -10.92
CA LEU A 59 0.84 -3.83 -12.10
C LEU A 59 2.02 -2.96 -12.56
N GLU A 60 2.77 -2.39 -11.62
CA GLU A 60 4.00 -1.62 -11.89
C GLU A 60 5.06 -2.51 -12.55
N SER A 61 5.26 -3.72 -12.05
CA SER A 61 6.16 -4.72 -12.67
C SER A 61 5.68 -5.13 -14.06
N GLU A 62 4.38 -5.22 -14.26
CA GLU A 62 3.81 -5.52 -15.57
C GLU A 62 4.04 -4.37 -16.57
N LEU A 63 3.96 -3.12 -16.12
CA LEU A 63 4.30 -1.95 -16.93
C LEU A 63 5.77 -1.97 -17.36
N LEU A 64 6.69 -2.33 -16.45
CA LEU A 64 8.10 -2.52 -16.77
C LEU A 64 8.28 -3.64 -17.81
N ARG A 65 7.60 -4.79 -17.62
CA ARG A 65 7.66 -5.93 -18.56
C ARG A 65 7.15 -5.57 -19.94
N LEU A 66 6.13 -4.69 -20.03
CA LEU A 66 5.55 -4.20 -21.27
C LEU A 66 6.36 -3.06 -21.91
N GLY A 67 7.48 -2.65 -21.31
CA GLY A 67 8.31 -1.54 -21.81
C GLY A 67 7.64 -0.17 -21.70
N LYS A 68 6.67 -0.01 -20.81
CA LYS A 68 5.96 1.26 -20.58
C LYS A 68 6.74 2.25 -19.71
N GLY A 69 7.77 1.78 -19.03
CA GLY A 69 8.56 2.55 -18.06
C GLY A 69 8.17 2.26 -16.61
N GLU A 70 8.84 2.95 -15.71
CA GLU A 70 8.62 2.85 -14.28
C GLU A 70 7.50 3.80 -13.85
N TYR A 71 6.54 3.29 -13.11
CA TYR A 71 5.45 4.05 -12.53
C TYR A 71 5.39 3.77 -11.03
N ASP A 72 4.97 4.77 -10.28
CA ASP A 72 4.65 4.70 -8.86
C ASP A 72 3.16 5.04 -8.70
N LEU A 73 2.34 4.00 -8.44
CA LEU A 73 0.88 4.12 -8.38
C LEU A 73 0.41 4.33 -6.93
N SER A 74 -0.61 5.14 -6.74
CA SER A 74 -1.14 5.45 -5.41
C SER A 74 -1.98 4.30 -4.86
N GLU A 75 -1.47 3.65 -3.82
CA GLU A 75 -2.21 2.64 -3.08
C GLU A 75 -3.44 3.24 -2.37
N MET A 76 -3.30 4.47 -1.88
CA MET A 76 -4.33 5.11 -1.07
C MET A 76 -5.51 5.62 -1.89
N PHE A 77 -5.31 5.91 -3.17
CA PHE A 77 -6.42 6.16 -4.10
C PHE A 77 -7.32 4.92 -4.21
N VAL A 78 -6.70 3.75 -4.40
CA VAL A 78 -7.44 2.48 -4.50
C VAL A 78 -8.13 2.14 -3.18
N VAL A 79 -7.43 2.30 -2.05
CA VAL A 79 -8.00 2.09 -0.71
C VAL A 79 -9.21 2.98 -0.49
N HIS A 80 -9.09 4.28 -0.77
CA HIS A 80 -10.18 5.25 -0.59
C HIS A 80 -11.42 4.83 -1.38
N LYS A 81 -11.28 4.56 -2.68
CA LYS A 81 -12.41 4.15 -3.55
C LYS A 81 -13.03 2.82 -3.14
N THR A 82 -12.19 1.85 -2.80
CA THR A 82 -12.66 0.54 -2.34
C THR A 82 -13.44 0.66 -1.04
N MET A 83 -12.99 1.47 -0.09
CA MET A 83 -13.66 1.62 1.20
C MET A 83 -14.98 2.41 1.10
N GLU A 84 -15.07 3.39 0.19
CA GLU A 84 -16.35 4.03 -0.14
C GLU A 84 -17.39 3.02 -0.63
N ASP A 85 -17.01 2.15 -1.57
CA ASP A 85 -17.91 1.11 -2.13
C ASP A 85 -18.29 0.06 -1.08
N ARG A 86 -17.33 -0.37 -0.27
CA ARG A 86 -17.61 -1.29 0.85
C ARG A 86 -18.57 -0.69 1.85
N GLY A 87 -18.38 0.57 2.20
CA GLY A 87 -19.32 1.30 3.06
C GLY A 87 -20.75 1.34 2.45
N ALA A 88 -20.83 1.59 1.14
CA ALA A 88 -22.13 1.57 0.45
C ALA A 88 -22.78 0.19 0.50
N ASN A 89 -22.02 -0.88 0.31
CA ASN A 89 -22.52 -2.24 0.39
C ASN A 89 -22.88 -2.62 1.84
N TYR A 90 -22.06 -2.25 2.81
CA TYR A 90 -22.32 -2.50 4.24
C TYR A 90 -23.66 -1.92 4.68
N VAL A 91 -23.97 -0.68 4.26
CA VAL A 91 -25.26 -0.06 4.56
C VAL A 91 -26.42 -0.74 3.83
N ARG A 92 -26.23 -1.12 2.55
CA ARG A 92 -27.26 -1.86 1.78
C ARG A 92 -27.62 -3.21 2.39
N TYR A 93 -26.65 -3.89 2.98
CA TYR A 93 -26.82 -5.18 3.64
C TYR A 93 -27.07 -5.06 5.16
N HIS A 94 -27.43 -3.86 5.63
CA HIS A 94 -27.74 -3.60 7.03
C HIS A 94 -26.67 -4.05 8.03
N GLY A 95 -25.41 -4.03 7.60
CA GLY A 95 -24.27 -4.46 8.41
C GLY A 95 -23.91 -5.94 8.29
N ASP A 96 -24.54 -6.70 7.39
CA ASP A 96 -24.29 -8.13 7.19
C ASP A 96 -23.20 -8.43 6.13
N SER A 97 -22.50 -7.41 5.65
CA SER A 97 -21.30 -7.59 4.81
C SER A 97 -20.03 -7.16 5.57
N SER A 98 -18.86 -7.46 5.03
CA SER A 98 -17.62 -7.02 5.64
C SER A 98 -17.34 -5.54 5.36
N PHE A 99 -16.99 -4.80 6.42
CA PHE A 99 -16.37 -3.48 6.33
C PHE A 99 -15.06 -3.53 7.13
N SER A 100 -14.01 -4.02 6.50
CA SER A 100 -12.68 -4.17 7.08
C SER A 100 -11.61 -3.64 6.12
N PRO A 101 -10.41 -3.24 6.62
CA PRO A 101 -9.35 -2.66 5.79
C PRO A 101 -8.68 -3.66 4.84
N GLY A 102 -8.84 -4.98 5.08
CA GLY A 102 -8.30 -6.02 4.19
C GLY A 102 -8.95 -6.03 2.81
N GLY A 103 -8.30 -6.62 1.80
CA GLY A 103 -8.80 -6.67 0.43
C GLY A 103 -8.12 -7.75 -0.40
N SER A 104 -8.34 -7.70 -1.71
CA SER A 104 -7.84 -8.66 -2.66
C SER A 104 -7.33 -7.98 -3.94
N PHE A 105 -6.63 -8.74 -4.78
CA PHE A 105 -6.22 -8.27 -6.09
C PHE A 105 -7.40 -7.80 -6.96
N TYR A 106 -8.56 -8.43 -6.79
CA TYR A 106 -9.77 -8.05 -7.52
C TYR A 106 -10.19 -6.60 -7.25
N ASP A 107 -9.99 -6.10 -6.02
CA ASP A 107 -10.36 -4.71 -5.67
C ASP A 107 -9.60 -3.68 -6.52
N ILE A 108 -8.32 -3.97 -6.86
CA ILE A 108 -7.51 -3.09 -7.71
C ILE A 108 -8.01 -3.12 -9.15
N ILE A 109 -8.28 -4.30 -9.68
CA ILE A 109 -8.82 -4.44 -11.04
C ILE A 109 -10.19 -3.77 -11.14
N TYR A 110 -11.04 -3.94 -10.12
CA TYR A 110 -12.32 -3.27 -10.03
C TYR A 110 -12.16 -1.74 -9.96
N CYS A 111 -11.24 -1.24 -9.13
CA CYS A 111 -10.94 0.19 -9.02
C CYS A 111 -10.44 0.75 -10.36
N MET A 112 -9.46 0.11 -10.99
CA MET A 112 -8.94 0.49 -12.30
C MET A 112 -10.07 0.58 -13.34
N LYS A 113 -10.96 -0.41 -13.37
CA LYS A 113 -12.11 -0.44 -14.29
C LYS A 113 -13.12 0.65 -14.02
N ASN A 114 -13.48 0.91 -12.78
CA ASN A 114 -14.60 1.79 -12.42
C ASN A 114 -14.20 3.23 -12.12
N TYR A 115 -13.01 3.43 -11.54
CA TYR A 115 -12.51 4.74 -11.08
C TYR A 115 -11.24 5.20 -11.80
N GLY A 116 -10.46 4.27 -12.33
CA GLY A 116 -9.15 4.54 -12.89
C GLY A 116 -8.04 4.34 -11.86
N LEU A 117 -6.87 4.92 -12.12
CA LEU A 117 -5.69 4.92 -11.26
C LEU A 117 -5.08 6.32 -11.24
N VAL A 118 -4.26 6.61 -10.24
CA VAL A 118 -3.49 7.85 -10.16
C VAL A 118 -2.05 7.54 -9.77
N PRO A 119 -1.06 8.37 -10.14
CA PRO A 119 0.29 8.23 -9.64
C PRO A 119 0.37 8.64 -8.18
N GLN A 120 1.34 8.10 -7.46
CA GLN A 120 1.58 8.37 -6.03
C GLN A 120 1.73 9.87 -5.73
N GLU A 121 2.37 10.64 -6.62
CA GLU A 121 2.53 12.08 -6.45
C GLU A 121 1.22 12.86 -6.50
N ALA A 122 0.19 12.35 -7.18
CA ALA A 122 -1.12 12.99 -7.23
C ALA A 122 -1.97 12.72 -5.99
N MET A 123 -1.71 11.63 -5.27
CA MET A 123 -2.39 11.27 -4.02
C MET A 123 -1.44 10.48 -3.11
N PRO A 124 -0.56 11.15 -2.33
CA PRO A 124 0.37 10.49 -1.42
C PRO A 124 -0.30 9.67 -0.32
N GLY A 125 -1.53 10.04 0.10
CA GLY A 125 -2.35 9.25 1.00
C GLY A 125 -1.96 9.30 2.47
N ILE A 126 -1.20 10.30 2.91
CA ILE A 126 -0.79 10.51 4.31
C ILE A 126 -0.98 11.99 4.66
N MET A 127 -2.12 12.32 5.29
CA MET A 127 -2.47 13.70 5.62
C MET A 127 -2.35 14.01 7.12
N TYR A 128 -1.86 13.07 7.93
CA TYR A 128 -1.83 13.13 9.39
C TYR A 128 -0.41 13.32 9.97
N GLY A 129 0.55 13.72 9.13
CA GLY A 129 1.89 14.15 9.57
C GLY A 129 2.91 13.02 9.77
N ASP A 130 2.56 11.77 9.56
CA ASP A 130 3.49 10.63 9.57
C ASP A 130 4.25 10.50 8.24
N SER A 131 5.35 9.76 8.25
CA SER A 131 6.11 9.42 7.04
C SER A 131 5.71 8.09 6.41
N LEU A 132 4.97 7.26 7.13
CA LEU A 132 4.49 5.95 6.72
C LEU A 132 3.01 5.79 7.03
N PRO A 133 2.26 4.96 6.28
CA PRO A 133 0.83 4.76 6.51
C PRO A 133 0.53 4.16 7.90
N VAL A 134 -0.39 4.80 8.64
CA VAL A 134 -0.92 4.32 9.94
C VAL A 134 -2.42 4.54 9.96
N HIS A 135 -3.21 3.47 9.84
CA HIS A 135 -4.67 3.56 9.66
C HIS A 135 -5.49 3.15 10.87
N ASN A 136 -4.87 2.85 12.01
CA ASN A 136 -5.60 2.40 13.20
C ASN A 136 -6.72 3.35 13.61
N GLU A 137 -6.47 4.67 13.59
CA GLU A 137 -7.46 5.69 13.91
C GLU A 137 -8.51 5.82 12.80
N LEU A 138 -8.07 5.92 11.55
CA LEU A 138 -8.95 5.96 10.38
C LEU A 138 -9.93 4.78 10.36
N ASP A 139 -9.43 3.56 10.57
CA ASP A 139 -10.24 2.35 10.55
C ASP A 139 -11.29 2.39 11.66
N ALA A 140 -10.89 2.76 12.88
CA ALA A 140 -11.80 2.87 14.03
C ALA A 140 -12.90 3.93 13.82
N VAL A 141 -12.52 5.11 13.30
CA VAL A 141 -13.48 6.20 13.02
C VAL A 141 -14.44 5.81 11.92
N ALA A 142 -13.92 5.26 10.81
CA ALA A 142 -14.74 4.85 9.67
C ALA A 142 -15.70 3.71 10.06
N GLU A 143 -15.23 2.70 10.81
CA GLU A 143 -16.06 1.62 11.32
C GLU A 143 -17.15 2.13 12.27
N GLY A 144 -16.79 2.99 13.23
CA GLY A 144 -17.75 3.61 14.14
C GLY A 144 -18.83 4.39 13.39
N TYR A 145 -18.42 5.20 12.41
CA TYR A 145 -19.33 5.98 11.58
C TYR A 145 -20.29 5.08 10.79
N ILE A 146 -19.78 4.10 10.05
CA ILE A 146 -20.62 3.28 9.19
C ILE A 146 -21.56 2.36 9.97
N ASN A 147 -21.11 1.88 11.16
CA ASN A 147 -21.96 1.11 12.06
C ASN A 147 -23.14 1.93 12.59
N ALA A 148 -22.92 3.20 12.93
CA ALA A 148 -24.00 4.10 13.35
C ALA A 148 -25.04 4.29 12.25
N ILE A 149 -24.63 4.32 10.98
CA ILE A 149 -25.51 4.42 9.83
C ILE A 149 -26.25 3.10 9.54
N ALA A 150 -25.52 1.98 9.45
CA ALA A 150 -26.07 0.70 9.04
C ALA A 150 -26.94 0.03 10.12
N LYS A 151 -26.53 0.14 11.39
CA LYS A 151 -27.17 -0.55 12.54
C LYS A 151 -27.94 0.39 13.46
N GLY A 152 -27.92 1.70 13.19
CA GLY A 152 -28.68 2.69 13.93
C GLY A 152 -30.20 2.51 13.77
N LYS A 153 -30.97 2.86 14.79
CA LYS A 153 -32.44 2.88 14.72
C LYS A 153 -32.95 4.11 13.95
N LEU A 154 -32.58 4.18 12.66
CA LEU A 154 -32.91 5.29 11.79
C LEU A 154 -34.16 4.94 10.96
N THR A 155 -35.16 5.82 10.99
CA THR A 155 -36.39 5.63 10.20
C THR A 155 -36.17 5.94 8.72
N LYS A 156 -35.18 6.77 8.40
CA LYS A 156 -34.83 7.16 7.02
C LYS A 156 -33.36 7.52 6.94
N LEU A 157 -32.67 7.01 5.92
CA LEU A 157 -31.33 7.42 5.56
C LEU A 157 -31.37 8.53 4.51
N THR A 158 -30.57 9.56 4.70
CA THR A 158 -30.33 10.59 3.69
C THR A 158 -29.06 10.24 2.91
N PRO A 159 -28.88 10.66 1.66
CA PRO A 159 -27.67 10.37 0.89
C PRO A 159 -26.41 11.06 1.45
N VAL A 160 -26.55 11.97 2.43
CA VAL A 160 -25.45 12.74 3.03
C VAL A 160 -24.44 11.84 3.73
N TRP A 161 -24.85 10.69 4.28
CA TRP A 161 -23.94 9.78 4.96
C TRP A 161 -22.77 9.30 4.08
N LYS A 162 -22.99 9.17 2.75
CA LYS A 162 -21.90 8.81 1.82
C LYS A 162 -20.85 9.89 1.77
N LYS A 163 -21.26 11.16 1.74
CA LYS A 163 -20.32 12.29 1.80
C LYS A 163 -19.58 12.34 3.14
N GLY A 164 -20.24 11.97 4.25
CA GLY A 164 -19.61 11.88 5.55
C GLY A 164 -18.55 10.79 5.60
N LEU A 165 -18.80 9.61 5.03
CA LEU A 165 -17.80 8.55 4.94
C LEU A 165 -16.63 8.98 4.05
N SER A 166 -16.91 9.55 2.85
CA SER A 166 -15.87 10.08 1.97
C SER A 166 -15.00 11.12 2.67
N ALA A 167 -15.61 12.06 3.40
CA ALA A 167 -14.89 13.11 4.12
C ALA A 167 -13.96 12.57 5.23
N ILE A 168 -14.30 11.44 5.85
CA ILE A 168 -13.39 10.76 6.78
C ILE A 168 -12.14 10.31 6.01
N TYR A 169 -12.30 9.59 4.89
CA TYR A 169 -11.16 9.15 4.09
C TYR A 169 -10.38 10.33 3.50
N ASP A 170 -11.06 11.38 3.02
CA ASP A 170 -10.42 12.61 2.53
C ASP A 170 -9.52 13.25 3.60
N THR A 171 -9.97 13.23 4.86
CA THR A 171 -9.23 13.83 5.99
C THR A 171 -7.92 13.11 6.27
N TYR A 172 -7.90 11.79 6.17
CA TYR A 172 -6.72 10.98 6.49
C TYR A 172 -5.84 10.68 5.27
N LEU A 173 -6.46 10.43 4.12
CA LEU A 173 -5.76 9.99 2.91
C LEU A 173 -5.61 11.09 1.85
N GLY A 174 -6.33 12.20 2.01
CA GLY A 174 -6.48 13.23 0.98
C GLY A 174 -7.65 12.93 0.03
N ALA A 175 -8.19 13.98 -0.54
CA ALA A 175 -9.27 13.88 -1.51
C ALA A 175 -8.78 13.22 -2.79
N CYS A 176 -9.57 12.29 -3.35
CA CYS A 176 -9.27 11.69 -4.64
C CYS A 176 -9.30 12.77 -5.73
N PRO A 177 -8.22 12.96 -6.50
CA PRO A 177 -8.18 13.98 -7.52
C PRO A 177 -9.15 13.66 -8.68
N GLU A 178 -9.92 14.65 -9.10
CA GLU A 178 -10.73 14.55 -10.32
C GLU A 178 -9.87 14.75 -11.57
N ASN A 179 -8.90 15.65 -11.49
CA ASN A 179 -7.91 15.96 -12.52
C ASN A 179 -6.55 16.19 -11.87
N PHE A 180 -5.49 15.84 -12.56
CA PHE A 180 -4.11 16.06 -12.13
C PHE A 180 -3.17 16.15 -13.32
N THR A 181 -2.01 16.79 -13.11
CA THR A 181 -0.93 16.85 -14.10
C THR A 181 0.11 15.79 -13.75
N TYR A 182 0.49 14.98 -14.73
CA TYR A 182 1.58 14.01 -14.61
C TYR A 182 2.48 14.09 -15.84
N ASN A 183 3.79 14.28 -15.63
CA ASN A 183 4.76 14.49 -16.69
C ASN A 183 4.34 15.58 -17.71
N GLY A 184 3.79 16.69 -17.21
CA GLY A 184 3.39 17.85 -18.03
C GLY A 184 2.09 17.65 -18.83
N LYS A 185 1.35 16.57 -18.61
CA LYS A 185 0.09 16.28 -19.27
C LYS A 185 -1.04 16.18 -18.25
N GLU A 186 -2.19 16.74 -18.60
CA GLU A 186 -3.41 16.67 -17.79
C GLU A 186 -4.10 15.32 -17.96
N TYR A 187 -4.56 14.76 -16.83
CA TYR A 187 -5.26 13.50 -16.77
C TYR A 187 -6.44 13.56 -15.79
N THR A 188 -7.46 12.75 -16.06
CA THR A 188 -8.35 12.20 -15.04
C THR A 188 -7.82 10.84 -14.59
N PRO A 189 -8.25 10.28 -13.45
CA PRO A 189 -7.85 8.92 -13.08
C PRO A 189 -8.13 7.87 -14.16
N LYS A 190 -9.24 8.03 -14.90
CA LYS A 190 -9.61 7.15 -16.03
C LYS A 190 -8.63 7.26 -17.19
N THR A 191 -8.40 8.48 -17.68
CA THR A 191 -7.51 8.69 -18.83
C THR A 191 -6.06 8.35 -18.50
N PHE A 192 -5.66 8.47 -17.24
CA PHE A 192 -4.35 8.01 -16.79
C PHE A 192 -4.25 6.48 -16.85
N ALA A 193 -5.22 5.75 -16.27
CA ALA A 193 -5.26 4.28 -16.33
C ALA A 193 -5.25 3.77 -17.79
N GLU A 194 -6.04 4.39 -18.67
CA GLU A 194 -6.05 4.09 -20.10
C GLU A 194 -4.68 4.30 -20.75
N SER A 195 -3.98 5.37 -20.38
CA SER A 195 -2.65 5.69 -20.93
C SER A 195 -1.57 4.68 -20.57
N LEU A 196 -1.74 3.96 -19.44
CA LEU A 196 -0.85 2.88 -19.03
C LEU A 196 -0.95 1.68 -19.99
N GLY A 197 -2.08 1.52 -20.68
CA GLY A 197 -2.34 0.40 -21.58
C GLY A 197 -2.64 -0.91 -20.88
N LEU A 198 -2.93 -0.86 -19.57
CA LEU A 198 -3.43 -2.01 -18.80
C LEU A 198 -4.94 -2.11 -19.01
N LYS A 199 -5.43 -3.31 -19.21
CA LYS A 199 -6.87 -3.57 -19.40
C LYS A 199 -7.35 -4.50 -18.28
N ALA A 200 -8.40 -4.10 -17.59
CA ALA A 200 -8.95 -4.86 -16.47
C ALA A 200 -9.39 -6.27 -16.88
N GLU A 201 -9.85 -6.44 -18.10
CA GLU A 201 -10.30 -7.71 -18.68
C GLU A 201 -9.18 -8.70 -18.99
N ASP A 202 -7.93 -8.25 -19.03
CA ASP A 202 -6.78 -9.14 -19.26
C ASP A 202 -6.36 -9.88 -17.95
N TYR A 203 -6.94 -9.52 -16.80
CA TYR A 203 -6.63 -10.09 -15.51
C TYR A 203 -7.73 -11.04 -15.06
N VAL A 204 -7.35 -12.27 -14.78
CA VAL A 204 -8.25 -13.33 -14.30
C VAL A 204 -7.70 -13.95 -13.02
N SER A 205 -8.60 -14.36 -12.13
CA SER A 205 -8.23 -15.15 -10.95
C SER A 205 -8.32 -16.63 -11.28
N LEU A 206 -7.26 -17.37 -10.97
CA LEU A 206 -7.27 -18.82 -11.04
C LEU A 206 -7.48 -19.37 -9.61
N THR A 207 -8.46 -20.26 -9.47
CA THR A 207 -8.73 -20.96 -8.21
C THR A 207 -8.56 -22.46 -8.45
N SER A 208 -8.00 -23.15 -7.46
CA SER A 208 -7.92 -24.63 -7.42
C SER A 208 -9.02 -25.20 -6.52
#